data_bb6008f17d5c092e58d9762e9374e6fb
#
_entry.id   bb6008f17d5c092e58d9762e9374e6fb
#
_cell.length_a   1.000
_cell.length_b   1.000
_cell.length_c   1.000
_cell.angle_alpha   90.00
_cell.angle_beta   90.00
_cell.angle_gamma   90.00
#
_symmetry.space_group_name_H-M   'P 1'
#
loop_
_entity.id
_entity.type
_entity.pdbx_description
1 polymer ?
#
loop_
_entity_poly.entity_id
_entity_poly.type
_entity_poly.pdbx_seq_one_letter_code
_entity_poly.pdbx_strand_id
1 'polypeptide(L)'
;ATPVAIMVGTGRGAAHGILIKSGEALETAGNIDIVLMDKTGTLTEGRPQLVSVRPIGISADTLISLAAALEAGSEHPIAAAVTAYAAEKGLAVPDAADFHAVFGKGVRARVAGTDCAAGNAALLTELGIPLSDAIAAARAEMAERGETALAVVQAGRIAGLLGVRDAEKPTSAAAITQMKRMGLTPVMLTGDDARTAKAIAERLGITEVIAGVLPADKRAHVERLQGEGHCVAMIGDGVNDAPALVQANLGIAIGAGTDVAVDSADAVLVRSDLLDAVSAIRLSRSVMRNIKENLFWAFFYNVIGIPLAAGVLYPSLGIKLSPMIGAAAMSLSSVCVVLNALRLRFFAIEHEPVRQEERTPIEVMISPIVPAMDGIRQSMTDSSAAQRKEDIIMEKTITIKGMTCPNCVKHVTKALSGMEGVSDVSVSLEAGTATFTASRDIPAADLAAVLDDAGYELG
;
A
#
# COMPACT_ATOMS: atom_id res chain seq x y z
N ALA A 1 -12.52 42.00 -7.51
CA ALA A 1 -13.35 40.81 -7.24
C ALA A 1 -12.50 39.55 -7.19
N THR A 2 -11.87 39.19 -8.29
CA THR A 2 -11.09 37.94 -8.43
C THR A 2 -9.94 37.79 -7.40
N PRO A 3 -9.06 38.80 -7.18
CA PRO A 3 -7.94 38.66 -6.23
C PRO A 3 -8.39 38.35 -4.80
N VAL A 4 -9.51 38.92 -4.35
CA VAL A 4 -10.02 38.67 -2.96
C VAL A 4 -10.49 37.24 -2.80
N ALA A 5 -11.21 36.66 -3.77
CA ALA A 5 -11.66 35.29 -3.72
C ALA A 5 -10.48 34.32 -3.75
N ILE A 6 -9.46 34.58 -4.59
CA ILE A 6 -8.23 33.79 -4.63
C ILE A 6 -7.51 33.85 -3.27
N MET A 7 -7.30 35.05 -2.72
CA MET A 7 -6.61 35.24 -1.44
C MET A 7 -7.31 34.54 -0.27
N VAL A 8 -8.64 34.66 -0.17
CA VAL A 8 -9.41 34.00 0.88
C VAL A 8 -9.41 32.49 0.69
N GLY A 9 -9.53 32.00 -0.56
CA GLY A 9 -9.53 30.58 -0.88
C GLY A 9 -8.17 29.93 -0.60
N THR A 10 -7.08 30.50 -1.13
CA THR A 10 -5.71 29.96 -0.88
C THR A 10 -5.33 30.05 0.60
N GLY A 11 -5.70 31.16 1.28
CA GLY A 11 -5.51 31.29 2.73
C GLY A 11 -6.27 30.23 3.53
N ARG A 12 -7.51 29.89 3.10
CA ARG A 12 -8.28 28.79 3.72
C ARG A 12 -7.61 27.44 3.50
N GLY A 13 -7.11 27.17 2.28
CA GLY A 13 -6.32 25.96 1.98
C GLY A 13 -5.07 25.87 2.83
N ALA A 14 -4.27 26.94 2.87
CA ALA A 14 -3.02 27.00 3.62
C ALA A 14 -3.21 26.75 5.13
N ALA A 15 -4.29 27.29 5.72
CA ALA A 15 -4.63 27.03 7.12
C ALA A 15 -4.90 25.53 7.43
N HIS A 16 -5.11 24.71 6.40
CA HIS A 16 -5.33 23.27 6.51
C HIS A 16 -4.23 22.42 5.85
N GLY A 17 -3.09 23.04 5.56
CA GLY A 17 -1.95 22.35 4.97
C GLY A 17 -2.06 22.08 3.47
N ILE A 18 -2.95 22.80 2.76
CA ILE A 18 -3.08 22.75 1.30
C ILE A 18 -2.50 24.05 0.73
N LEU A 19 -1.29 23.96 0.19
CA LEU A 19 -0.56 25.10 -0.38
C LEU A 19 -0.75 25.12 -1.90
N ILE A 20 -1.47 26.10 -2.43
CA ILE A 20 -1.69 26.30 -3.87
C ILE A 20 -0.84 27.48 -4.31
N LYS A 21 0.06 27.27 -5.28
CA LYS A 21 1.10 28.23 -5.65
C LYS A 21 0.58 29.39 -6.49
N SER A 22 -0.47 29.16 -7.28
CA SER A 22 -0.94 30.19 -8.24
C SER A 22 -2.46 30.21 -8.40
N GLY A 23 -2.98 31.32 -8.95
CA GLY A 23 -4.39 31.41 -9.36
C GLY A 23 -4.71 30.54 -10.57
N GLU A 24 -3.73 30.25 -11.42
CA GLU A 24 -3.84 29.34 -12.56
C GLU A 24 -4.04 27.89 -12.09
N ALA A 25 -3.26 27.45 -11.08
CA ALA A 25 -3.44 26.15 -10.45
C ALA A 25 -4.87 25.96 -9.87
N LEU A 26 -5.46 27.02 -9.28
CA LEU A 26 -6.85 27.02 -8.85
C LEU A 26 -7.84 26.85 -10.00
N GLU A 27 -7.62 27.53 -11.12
CA GLU A 27 -8.48 27.44 -12.29
C GLU A 27 -8.39 26.03 -12.90
N THR A 28 -7.19 25.55 -13.12
CA THR A 28 -6.91 24.22 -13.67
C THR A 28 -7.50 23.09 -12.80
N ALA A 29 -7.35 23.19 -11.48
CA ALA A 29 -7.90 22.21 -10.54
C ALA A 29 -9.44 22.08 -10.65
N GLY A 30 -10.13 23.15 -11.08
CA GLY A 30 -11.58 23.13 -11.33
C GLY A 30 -11.99 22.27 -12.53
N ASN A 31 -11.10 22.12 -13.51
CA ASN A 31 -11.36 21.50 -14.81
C ASN A 31 -10.83 20.05 -14.94
N ILE A 32 -10.15 19.54 -13.93
CA ILE A 32 -9.60 18.18 -13.91
C ILE A 32 -10.71 17.14 -14.11
N ASP A 33 -10.45 16.14 -14.94
CA ASP A 33 -11.29 14.97 -15.20
C ASP A 33 -10.59 13.65 -14.85
N ILE A 34 -9.25 13.56 -15.02
CA ILE A 34 -8.43 12.40 -14.62
C ILE A 34 -7.50 12.78 -13.47
N VAL A 35 -7.43 11.92 -12.46
CA VAL A 35 -6.47 12.01 -11.36
C VAL A 35 -5.53 10.81 -11.43
N LEU A 36 -4.34 11.03 -11.94
CA LEU A 36 -3.27 10.03 -12.00
C LEU A 36 -2.52 10.04 -10.68
N MET A 37 -2.40 8.90 -10.03
CA MET A 37 -1.79 8.78 -8.71
C MET A 37 -0.68 7.75 -8.71
N ASP A 38 0.49 8.13 -8.21
CA ASP A 38 1.50 7.12 -7.90
C ASP A 38 1.00 6.18 -6.79
N LYS A 39 1.51 4.96 -6.76
CA LYS A 39 1.18 4.03 -5.70
C LYS A 39 1.93 4.37 -4.42
N THR A 40 3.27 4.33 -4.50
CA THR A 40 4.16 4.35 -3.33
C THR A 40 4.21 5.75 -2.70
N GLY A 41 4.00 5.82 -1.37
CA GLY A 41 3.98 7.11 -0.67
C GLY A 41 2.73 7.97 -0.91
N THR A 42 1.96 7.71 -1.98
CA THR A 42 0.73 8.44 -2.35
C THR A 42 -0.51 7.67 -1.93
N LEU A 43 -0.79 6.52 -2.53
CA LEU A 43 -1.90 5.64 -2.15
C LEU A 43 -1.55 4.77 -0.94
N THR A 44 -0.26 4.48 -0.76
CA THR A 44 0.31 3.68 0.31
C THR A 44 1.16 4.54 1.26
N GLU A 45 1.57 3.97 2.39
CA GLU A 45 2.35 4.68 3.40
C GLU A 45 3.79 4.99 2.97
N GLY A 46 4.29 4.36 1.88
CA GLY A 46 5.68 4.47 1.43
C GLY A 46 6.67 3.76 2.37
N ARG A 47 6.18 2.83 3.18
CA ARG A 47 6.95 2.04 4.15
C ARG A 47 6.66 0.56 3.95
N PRO A 48 7.28 -0.07 2.95
CA PRO A 48 7.10 -1.49 2.72
C PRO A 48 7.52 -2.30 3.94
N GLN A 49 6.82 -3.41 4.19
CA GLN A 49 7.08 -4.32 5.30
C GLN A 49 7.12 -5.75 4.77
N LEU A 50 7.96 -6.59 5.38
CA LEU A 50 7.96 -8.02 5.13
C LEU A 50 6.66 -8.62 5.69
N VAL A 51 5.87 -9.29 4.84
CA VAL A 51 4.55 -9.83 5.22
C VAL A 51 4.44 -11.34 5.00
N SER A 52 5.31 -11.92 4.16
CA SER A 52 5.34 -13.37 3.96
C SER A 52 6.74 -13.88 3.66
N VAL A 53 7.01 -15.11 4.10
CA VAL A 53 8.28 -15.83 3.89
C VAL A 53 7.97 -17.23 3.39
N ARG A 54 8.52 -17.59 2.24
CA ARG A 54 8.32 -18.88 1.55
C ARG A 54 9.67 -19.59 1.37
N PRO A 55 10.21 -20.25 2.39
CA PRO A 55 11.50 -20.93 2.29
C PRO A 55 11.43 -22.20 1.43
N ILE A 56 12.55 -22.56 0.79
CA ILE A 56 12.71 -23.78 0.00
C ILE A 56 13.98 -24.50 0.48
N GLY A 57 13.80 -25.59 1.22
CA GLY A 57 14.90 -26.43 1.70
C GLY A 57 15.80 -25.82 2.78
N ILE A 58 15.46 -24.64 3.29
CA ILE A 58 16.14 -23.94 4.39
C ILE A 58 15.11 -23.41 5.39
N SER A 59 15.55 -22.98 6.58
CA SER A 59 14.64 -22.35 7.54
C SER A 59 14.24 -20.92 7.11
N ALA A 60 13.10 -20.44 7.62
CA ALA A 60 12.67 -19.06 7.39
C ALA A 60 13.71 -18.05 7.90
N ASP A 61 14.27 -18.26 9.08
CA ASP A 61 15.28 -17.39 9.67
C ASP A 61 16.57 -17.34 8.83
N THR A 62 16.99 -18.48 8.28
CA THR A 62 18.13 -18.55 7.37
C THR A 62 17.87 -17.77 6.08
N LEU A 63 16.66 -17.89 5.51
CA LEU A 63 16.27 -17.17 4.30
C LEU A 63 16.26 -15.67 4.55
N ILE A 64 15.69 -15.21 5.67
CA ILE A 64 15.63 -13.80 6.04
C ILE A 64 17.04 -13.24 6.29
N SER A 65 17.89 -13.97 7.02
CA SER A 65 19.28 -13.57 7.29
C SER A 65 20.09 -13.44 6.00
N LEU A 66 19.92 -14.37 5.06
CA LEU A 66 20.57 -14.34 3.75
C LEU A 66 20.10 -13.13 2.92
N ALA A 67 18.78 -12.88 2.90
CA ALA A 67 18.20 -11.74 2.20
C ALA A 67 18.65 -10.41 2.82
N ALA A 68 18.70 -10.32 4.15
CA ALA A 68 19.18 -9.14 4.86
C ALA A 68 20.66 -8.84 4.56
N ALA A 69 21.48 -9.89 4.47
CA ALA A 69 22.88 -9.73 4.06
C ALA A 69 23.03 -9.20 2.65
N LEU A 70 22.21 -9.71 1.70
CA LEU A 70 22.18 -9.24 0.32
C LEU A 70 21.71 -7.80 0.19
N GLU A 71 20.72 -7.41 0.95
CA GLU A 71 20.10 -6.09 0.89
C GLU A 71 20.79 -5.04 1.78
N ALA A 72 21.77 -5.42 2.61
CA ALA A 72 22.46 -4.50 3.52
C ALA A 72 23.16 -3.32 2.81
N GLY A 73 23.58 -3.52 1.56
CA GLY A 73 24.19 -2.47 0.74
C GLY A 73 23.23 -1.72 -0.19
N SER A 74 21.93 -2.01 -0.12
CA SER A 74 20.91 -1.46 -1.01
C SER A 74 20.15 -0.32 -0.33
N GLU A 75 19.94 0.78 -1.05
CA GLU A 75 19.09 1.91 -0.60
C GLU A 75 17.61 1.72 -0.98
N HIS A 76 17.25 0.58 -1.56
CA HIS A 76 15.89 0.35 -2.01
C HIS A 76 14.92 0.16 -0.82
N PRO A 77 13.68 0.66 -0.86
CA PRO A 77 12.70 0.51 0.24
C PRO A 77 12.42 -0.96 0.65
N ILE A 78 12.51 -1.90 -0.29
CA ILE A 78 12.39 -3.34 0.01
C ILE A 78 13.56 -3.81 0.88
N ALA A 79 14.76 -3.32 0.64
CA ALA A 79 15.94 -3.63 1.45
C ALA A 79 15.74 -3.19 2.91
N ALA A 80 15.24 -1.97 3.10
CA ALA A 80 14.91 -1.45 4.43
C ALA A 80 13.87 -2.34 5.15
N ALA A 81 12.88 -2.86 4.44
CA ALA A 81 11.87 -3.75 5.01
C ALA A 81 12.46 -5.08 5.51
N VAL A 82 13.33 -5.70 4.70
CA VAL A 82 13.96 -6.99 5.02
C VAL A 82 14.96 -6.86 6.15
N THR A 83 15.83 -5.84 6.10
CA THR A 83 16.85 -5.59 7.13
C THR A 83 16.24 -5.19 8.46
N ALA A 84 15.19 -4.36 8.46
CA ALA A 84 14.47 -3.97 9.67
C ALA A 84 13.82 -5.19 10.35
N TYR A 85 13.17 -6.07 9.58
CA TYR A 85 12.57 -7.28 10.12
C TYR A 85 13.62 -8.25 10.70
N ALA A 86 14.76 -8.44 10.01
CA ALA A 86 15.85 -9.26 10.53
C ALA A 86 16.39 -8.72 11.86
N ALA A 87 16.54 -7.39 11.98
CA ALA A 87 16.98 -6.73 13.21
C ALA A 87 15.94 -6.86 14.34
N GLU A 88 14.65 -6.69 14.05
CA GLU A 88 13.55 -6.87 15.03
C GLU A 88 13.52 -8.29 15.60
N LYS A 89 13.77 -9.29 14.77
CA LYS A 89 13.87 -10.69 15.18
C LYS A 89 15.21 -11.07 15.83
N GLY A 90 16.17 -10.16 15.87
CA GLY A 90 17.51 -10.42 16.42
C GLY A 90 18.29 -11.49 15.64
N LEU A 91 18.04 -11.62 14.33
CA LEU A 91 18.71 -12.61 13.51
C LEU A 91 20.16 -12.22 13.24
N ALA A 92 21.05 -13.20 13.26
CA ALA A 92 22.43 -13.01 12.86
C ALA A 92 22.49 -12.83 11.32
N VAL A 93 22.92 -11.66 10.87
CA VAL A 93 23.09 -11.34 9.46
C VAL A 93 24.56 -11.51 9.07
N PRO A 94 24.91 -12.46 8.17
CA PRO A 94 26.29 -12.65 7.72
C PRO A 94 26.77 -11.48 6.87
N ASP A 95 28.10 -11.28 6.83
CA ASP A 95 28.71 -10.26 5.97
C ASP A 95 28.57 -10.64 4.49
N ALA A 96 28.26 -9.64 3.67
CA ALA A 96 28.22 -9.74 2.23
C ALA A 96 29.45 -9.05 1.61
N ALA A 97 30.10 -9.71 0.67
CA ALA A 97 31.18 -9.16 -0.14
C ALA A 97 30.75 -9.03 -1.60
N ASP A 98 31.50 -8.26 -2.38
CA ASP A 98 31.27 -8.09 -3.84
C ASP A 98 29.81 -7.68 -4.17
N PHE A 99 29.29 -6.69 -3.46
CA PHE A 99 27.92 -6.19 -3.66
C PHE A 99 27.78 -5.48 -5.02
N HIS A 100 26.76 -5.87 -5.77
CA HIS A 100 26.39 -5.27 -7.06
C HIS A 100 24.88 -5.07 -7.15
N ALA A 101 24.44 -3.82 -7.28
CA ALA A 101 23.04 -3.50 -7.60
C ALA A 101 22.79 -3.70 -9.11
N VAL A 102 21.76 -4.45 -9.46
CA VAL A 102 21.30 -4.63 -10.84
C VAL A 102 20.05 -3.77 -11.04
N PHE A 103 20.20 -2.67 -11.75
CA PHE A 103 19.18 -1.64 -11.88
C PHE A 103 17.81 -2.20 -12.31
N GLY A 104 16.77 -1.94 -11.52
CA GLY A 104 15.40 -2.38 -11.77
C GLY A 104 15.16 -3.90 -11.63
N LYS A 105 16.17 -4.71 -11.22
CA LYS A 105 16.06 -6.17 -11.13
C LYS A 105 16.34 -6.72 -9.74
N GLY A 106 17.28 -6.15 -8.99
CA GLY A 106 17.66 -6.62 -7.67
C GLY A 106 19.14 -6.44 -7.36
N VAL A 107 19.69 -7.29 -6.51
CA VAL A 107 21.06 -7.24 -6.02
C VAL A 107 21.78 -8.59 -6.13
N ARG A 108 23.09 -8.56 -6.21
CA ARG A 108 23.98 -9.72 -6.15
C ARG A 108 25.11 -9.45 -5.17
N ALA A 109 25.50 -10.46 -4.43
CA ALA A 109 26.67 -10.40 -3.55
C ALA A 109 27.18 -11.82 -3.26
N ARG A 110 28.35 -11.89 -2.65
CA ARG A 110 28.87 -13.14 -2.11
C ARG A 110 28.65 -13.16 -0.59
N VAL A 111 27.84 -14.10 -0.13
CA VAL A 111 27.53 -14.28 1.30
C VAL A 111 28.14 -15.57 1.79
N ALA A 112 28.99 -15.49 2.82
CA ALA A 112 29.73 -16.64 3.35
C ALA A 112 30.50 -17.44 2.26
N GLY A 113 31.08 -16.74 1.28
CA GLY A 113 31.83 -17.34 0.17
C GLY A 113 30.97 -17.93 -0.96
N THR A 114 29.65 -17.86 -0.87
CA THR A 114 28.68 -18.38 -1.87
C THR A 114 28.08 -17.23 -2.67
N ASP A 115 27.99 -17.39 -4.00
CA ASP A 115 27.31 -16.43 -4.85
C ASP A 115 25.81 -16.45 -4.61
N CYS A 116 25.27 -15.29 -4.27
CA CYS A 116 23.88 -15.11 -3.90
C CYS A 116 23.26 -13.92 -4.66
N ALA A 117 21.93 -13.90 -4.79
CA ALA A 117 21.20 -12.80 -5.39
C ALA A 117 19.82 -12.65 -4.75
N ALA A 118 19.28 -11.44 -4.76
CA ALA A 118 17.90 -11.18 -4.39
C ALA A 118 17.26 -10.26 -5.43
N GLY A 119 16.06 -10.61 -5.94
CA GLY A 119 15.45 -9.77 -6.96
C GLY A 119 14.14 -10.31 -7.54
N ASN A 120 13.69 -9.63 -8.59
CA ASN A 120 12.46 -9.94 -9.32
C ASN A 120 12.66 -11.02 -10.40
N ALA A 121 11.58 -11.30 -11.18
CA ALA A 121 11.63 -12.29 -12.26
C ALA A 121 12.67 -11.97 -13.35
N ALA A 122 12.89 -10.68 -13.63
CA ALA A 122 13.84 -10.27 -14.65
C ALA A 122 15.29 -10.62 -14.24
N LEU A 123 15.61 -10.54 -12.94
CA LEU A 123 16.92 -10.99 -12.42
C LEU A 123 17.07 -12.51 -12.57
N LEU A 124 16.03 -13.30 -12.27
CA LEU A 124 16.06 -14.77 -12.42
C LEU A 124 16.28 -15.17 -13.88
N THR A 125 15.61 -14.48 -14.81
CA THR A 125 15.79 -14.71 -16.26
C THR A 125 17.23 -14.39 -16.71
N GLU A 126 17.79 -13.28 -16.23
CA GLU A 126 19.17 -12.90 -16.52
C GLU A 126 20.20 -13.91 -15.97
N LEU A 127 19.90 -14.49 -14.79
CA LEU A 127 20.71 -15.53 -14.18
C LEU A 127 20.52 -16.92 -14.83
N GLY A 128 19.58 -17.06 -15.77
CA GLY A 128 19.25 -18.36 -16.37
C GLY A 128 18.61 -19.34 -15.39
N ILE A 129 17.99 -18.86 -14.32
CA ILE A 129 17.38 -19.71 -13.28
C ILE A 129 15.90 -19.95 -13.64
N PRO A 130 15.50 -21.21 -13.96
CA PRO A 130 14.14 -21.53 -14.31
C PRO A 130 13.22 -21.44 -13.08
N LEU A 131 12.00 -20.94 -13.29
CA LEU A 131 10.93 -20.97 -12.30
C LEU A 131 10.21 -22.33 -12.41
N SER A 132 10.20 -23.11 -11.33
CA SER A 132 9.33 -24.29 -11.25
C SER A 132 7.86 -23.85 -11.10
N ASP A 133 6.92 -24.73 -11.50
CA ASP A 133 5.49 -24.45 -11.38
C ASP A 133 5.07 -24.09 -9.95
N ALA A 134 5.64 -24.75 -8.94
CA ALA A 134 5.40 -24.44 -7.53
C ALA A 134 5.83 -23.03 -7.15
N ILE A 135 6.99 -22.57 -7.63
CA ILE A 135 7.48 -21.21 -7.37
C ILE A 135 6.64 -20.18 -8.13
N ALA A 136 6.27 -20.49 -9.36
CA ALA A 136 5.40 -19.63 -10.18
C ALA A 136 4.02 -19.47 -9.52
N ALA A 137 3.43 -20.55 -9.00
CA ALA A 137 2.16 -20.54 -8.26
C ALA A 137 2.27 -19.73 -6.96
N ALA A 138 3.33 -19.95 -6.17
CA ALA A 138 3.56 -19.19 -4.93
C ALA A 138 3.70 -17.69 -5.20
N ARG A 139 4.41 -17.28 -6.28
CA ARG A 139 4.51 -15.88 -6.69
C ARG A 139 3.15 -15.31 -7.14
N ALA A 140 2.34 -16.09 -7.87
CA ALA A 140 1.01 -15.66 -8.26
C ALA A 140 0.11 -15.42 -7.05
N GLU A 141 0.12 -16.34 -6.07
CA GLU A 141 -0.61 -16.20 -4.81
C GLU A 141 -0.17 -14.96 -4.00
N MET A 142 1.13 -14.68 -3.94
CA MET A 142 1.66 -13.47 -3.31
C MET A 142 1.17 -12.21 -4.02
N ALA A 143 1.21 -12.19 -5.37
CA ALA A 143 0.74 -11.07 -6.17
C ALA A 143 -0.78 -10.81 -5.97
N GLU A 144 -1.60 -11.86 -5.87
CA GLU A 144 -3.05 -11.74 -5.56
C GLU A 144 -3.31 -11.09 -4.19
N ARG A 145 -2.38 -11.27 -3.25
CA ARG A 145 -2.41 -10.57 -1.95
C ARG A 145 -1.83 -9.15 -1.99
N GLY A 146 -1.38 -8.69 -3.15
CA GLY A 146 -0.75 -7.39 -3.33
C GLY A 146 0.67 -7.32 -2.76
N GLU A 147 1.35 -8.47 -2.67
CA GLU A 147 2.74 -8.58 -2.23
C GLU A 147 3.70 -8.52 -3.41
N THR A 148 4.77 -7.76 -3.28
CA THR A 148 5.89 -7.81 -4.21
C THR A 148 6.80 -8.98 -3.82
N ALA A 149 6.91 -9.99 -4.69
CA ALA A 149 7.72 -11.17 -4.44
C ALA A 149 9.19 -10.93 -4.78
N LEU A 150 10.06 -10.97 -3.77
CA LEU A 150 11.51 -10.97 -3.87
C LEU A 150 12.02 -12.40 -3.85
N ALA A 151 12.63 -12.88 -4.92
CA ALA A 151 13.25 -14.20 -4.97
C ALA A 151 14.67 -14.12 -4.42
N VAL A 152 15.01 -15.00 -3.48
CA VAL A 152 16.37 -15.14 -2.92
C VAL A 152 17.02 -16.36 -3.52
N VAL A 153 18.21 -16.17 -4.08
CA VAL A 153 18.99 -17.18 -4.78
C VAL A 153 20.29 -17.44 -4.02
N GLN A 154 20.64 -18.71 -3.86
CA GLN A 154 21.92 -19.14 -3.30
C GLN A 154 22.52 -20.25 -4.16
N ALA A 155 23.78 -20.17 -4.51
CA ALA A 155 24.49 -21.14 -5.35
C ALA A 155 23.73 -21.51 -6.64
N GLY A 156 23.12 -20.52 -7.31
CA GLY A 156 22.39 -20.72 -8.57
C GLY A 156 21.01 -21.39 -8.43
N ARG A 157 20.49 -21.53 -7.21
CA ARG A 157 19.15 -22.10 -6.92
C ARG A 157 18.30 -21.14 -6.09
N ILE A 158 17.01 -21.14 -6.32
CA ILE A 158 16.08 -20.32 -5.52
C ILE A 158 15.97 -20.96 -4.12
N ALA A 159 16.43 -20.23 -3.10
CA ALA A 159 16.36 -20.62 -1.70
C ALA A 159 15.00 -20.28 -1.06
N GLY A 160 14.24 -19.37 -1.67
CA GLY A 160 12.90 -19.00 -1.25
C GLY A 160 12.42 -17.70 -1.82
N LEU A 161 11.20 -17.32 -1.42
CA LEU A 161 10.56 -16.04 -1.76
C LEU A 161 10.26 -15.26 -0.49
N LEU A 162 10.45 -13.95 -0.55
CA LEU A 162 10.01 -13.00 0.47
C LEU A 162 8.93 -12.11 -0.11
N GLY A 163 7.80 -11.96 0.59
CA GLY A 163 6.71 -11.07 0.21
C GLY A 163 6.80 -9.77 0.98
N VAL A 164 6.90 -8.69 0.23
CA VAL A 164 6.94 -7.34 0.78
C VAL A 164 5.72 -6.58 0.31
N ARG A 165 5.03 -5.90 1.22
CA ARG A 165 3.86 -5.09 0.92
C ARG A 165 3.97 -3.73 1.57
N ASP A 166 3.60 -2.71 0.82
CA ASP A 166 3.41 -1.35 1.32
C ASP A 166 1.92 -1.17 1.64
N ALA A 167 1.62 -0.86 2.90
CA ALA A 167 0.25 -0.77 3.36
C ALA A 167 -0.46 0.44 2.73
N GLU A 168 -1.72 0.24 2.32
CA GLU A 168 -2.57 1.32 1.84
C GLU A 168 -2.86 2.29 3.00
N LYS A 169 -2.84 3.61 2.71
CA LYS A 169 -3.23 4.61 3.72
C LYS A 169 -4.71 4.43 4.09
N PRO A 170 -5.08 4.57 5.36
CA PRO A 170 -6.46 4.36 5.83
C PRO A 170 -7.50 5.21 5.10
N THR A 171 -7.09 6.39 4.62
CA THR A 171 -7.94 7.36 3.94
C THR A 171 -8.02 7.18 2.42
N SER A 172 -7.15 6.34 1.81
CA SER A 172 -7.05 6.22 0.35
C SER A 172 -8.35 5.75 -0.30
N ALA A 173 -9.01 4.71 0.23
CA ALA A 173 -10.27 4.21 -0.33
C ALA A 173 -11.40 5.26 -0.23
N ALA A 174 -11.46 6.00 0.88
CA ALA A 174 -12.43 7.09 1.06
C ALA A 174 -12.17 8.24 0.06
N ALA A 175 -10.90 8.61 -0.14
CA ALA A 175 -10.51 9.64 -1.12
C ALA A 175 -10.88 9.24 -2.54
N ILE A 176 -10.61 8.00 -2.97
CA ILE A 176 -10.99 7.47 -4.27
C ILE A 176 -12.51 7.51 -4.46
N THR A 177 -13.26 7.10 -3.44
CA THR A 177 -14.74 7.16 -3.48
C THR A 177 -15.23 8.60 -3.66
N GLN A 178 -14.63 9.57 -2.95
CA GLN A 178 -14.99 10.99 -3.09
C GLN A 178 -14.61 11.54 -4.47
N MET A 179 -13.44 11.20 -5.03
CA MET A 179 -13.04 11.58 -6.38
C MET A 179 -14.08 11.12 -7.40
N LYS A 180 -14.50 9.85 -7.35
CA LYS A 180 -15.54 9.31 -8.24
C LYS A 180 -16.87 10.05 -8.10
N ARG A 181 -17.30 10.39 -6.88
CA ARG A 181 -18.52 11.18 -6.63
C ARG A 181 -18.44 12.60 -7.22
N MET A 182 -17.22 13.14 -7.35
CA MET A 182 -16.97 14.44 -7.97
C MET A 182 -16.91 14.37 -9.50
N GLY A 183 -17.07 13.18 -10.11
CA GLY A 183 -16.97 12.95 -11.55
C GLY A 183 -15.54 12.89 -12.05
N LEU A 184 -14.56 12.61 -11.16
CA LEU A 184 -13.16 12.41 -11.51
C LEU A 184 -12.91 10.93 -11.77
N THR A 185 -12.02 10.63 -12.71
CA THR A 185 -11.53 9.27 -12.98
C THR A 185 -10.18 9.05 -12.26
N PRO A 186 -10.16 8.30 -11.14
CA PRO A 186 -8.92 7.95 -10.46
C PRO A 186 -8.21 6.84 -11.22
N VAL A 187 -6.93 7.04 -11.54
CA VAL A 187 -6.05 6.09 -12.24
C VAL A 187 -4.81 5.85 -11.39
N MET A 188 -4.49 4.58 -11.12
CA MET A 188 -3.26 4.22 -10.42
C MET A 188 -2.11 4.00 -11.40
N LEU A 189 -0.97 4.63 -11.12
CA LEU A 189 0.28 4.47 -11.86
C LEU A 189 1.31 3.78 -10.95
N THR A 190 1.92 2.67 -11.41
CA THR A 190 2.86 1.91 -10.58
C THR A 190 3.90 1.15 -11.39
N GLY A 191 5.10 0.98 -10.81
CA GLY A 191 6.12 0.10 -11.34
C GLY A 191 5.91 -1.39 -11.04
N ASP A 192 4.93 -1.73 -10.22
CA ASP A 192 4.61 -3.13 -9.90
C ASP A 192 4.12 -3.89 -11.15
N ASP A 193 4.16 -5.22 -11.05
CA ASP A 193 3.53 -6.07 -12.07
C ASP A 193 2.00 -5.92 -12.07
N ALA A 194 1.38 -6.27 -13.22
CA ALA A 194 -0.04 -6.04 -13.44
C ALA A 194 -0.97 -6.78 -12.44
N ARG A 195 -0.54 -7.94 -11.89
CA ARG A 195 -1.35 -8.72 -10.93
C ARG A 195 -1.36 -8.05 -9.56
N THR A 196 -0.19 -7.70 -9.06
CA THR A 196 -0.02 -6.97 -7.79
C THR A 196 -0.75 -5.63 -7.85
N ALA A 197 -0.57 -4.88 -8.95
CA ALA A 197 -1.23 -3.60 -9.15
C ALA A 197 -2.76 -3.73 -9.16
N LYS A 198 -3.30 -4.74 -9.85
CA LYS A 198 -4.73 -5.02 -9.91
C LYS A 198 -5.30 -5.34 -8.52
N ALA A 199 -4.63 -6.19 -7.74
CA ALA A 199 -5.07 -6.55 -6.39
C ALA A 199 -5.18 -5.34 -5.46
N ILE A 200 -4.22 -4.41 -5.54
CA ILE A 200 -4.25 -3.16 -4.76
C ILE A 200 -5.39 -2.25 -5.23
N ALA A 201 -5.53 -2.08 -6.55
CA ALA A 201 -6.56 -1.24 -7.14
C ALA A 201 -7.99 -1.71 -6.78
N GLU A 202 -8.24 -3.01 -6.81
CA GLU A 202 -9.53 -3.60 -6.41
C GLU A 202 -9.87 -3.30 -4.96
N ARG A 203 -8.91 -3.39 -4.03
CA ARG A 203 -9.12 -3.03 -2.61
C ARG A 203 -9.43 -1.56 -2.42
N LEU A 204 -8.78 -0.68 -3.18
CA LEU A 204 -9.02 0.76 -3.15
C LEU A 204 -10.24 1.19 -3.96
N GLY A 205 -10.82 0.28 -4.75
CA GLY A 205 -11.94 0.57 -5.65
C GLY A 205 -11.51 1.35 -6.89
N ILE A 206 -10.25 1.30 -7.33
CA ILE A 206 -9.76 1.92 -8.57
C ILE A 206 -10.01 0.94 -9.73
N THR A 207 -10.56 1.43 -10.85
CA THR A 207 -10.86 0.61 -12.03
C THR A 207 -9.77 0.67 -13.09
N GLU A 208 -9.02 1.76 -13.15
CA GLU A 208 -8.00 2.01 -14.16
C GLU A 208 -6.61 1.96 -13.56
N VAL A 209 -5.74 1.11 -14.13
CA VAL A 209 -4.39 0.86 -13.64
C VAL A 209 -3.40 0.85 -14.80
N ILE A 210 -2.30 1.57 -14.63
CA ILE A 210 -1.15 1.55 -15.53
C ILE A 210 0.00 0.93 -14.73
N ALA A 211 0.31 -0.33 -15.01
CA ALA A 211 1.29 -1.14 -14.29
C ALA A 211 2.60 -1.31 -15.07
N GLY A 212 3.69 -1.67 -14.40
CA GLY A 212 4.99 -1.93 -15.02
C GLY A 212 5.69 -0.69 -15.56
N VAL A 213 5.38 0.49 -15.03
CA VAL A 213 5.88 1.78 -15.51
C VAL A 213 7.24 2.09 -14.87
N LEU A 214 8.24 2.32 -15.70
CA LEU A 214 9.53 2.82 -15.21
C LEU A 214 9.41 4.30 -14.78
N PRO A 215 10.21 4.77 -13.83
CA PRO A 215 10.16 6.16 -13.38
C PRO A 215 10.28 7.19 -14.53
N ALA A 216 11.13 6.92 -15.52
CA ALA A 216 11.34 7.78 -16.69
C ALA A 216 10.11 7.87 -17.60
N ASP A 217 9.24 6.85 -17.61
CA ASP A 217 8.11 6.75 -18.53
C ASP A 217 6.82 7.36 -17.96
N LYS A 218 6.79 7.69 -16.66
CA LYS A 218 5.60 8.28 -16.01
C LYS A 218 5.11 9.55 -16.71
N ARG A 219 6.04 10.40 -17.14
CA ARG A 219 5.74 11.62 -17.91
C ARG A 219 5.01 11.29 -19.21
N ALA A 220 5.46 10.29 -19.96
CA ALA A 220 4.87 9.93 -21.25
C ALA A 220 3.40 9.48 -21.11
N HIS A 221 3.02 8.87 -19.98
CA HIS A 221 1.63 8.52 -19.70
C HIS A 221 0.76 9.75 -19.47
N VAL A 222 1.27 10.78 -18.80
CA VAL A 222 0.60 12.06 -18.64
C VAL A 222 0.40 12.72 -20.01
N GLU A 223 1.46 12.82 -20.83
CA GLU A 223 1.43 13.39 -22.18
C GLU A 223 0.41 12.68 -23.08
N ARG A 224 0.33 11.34 -22.99
CA ARG A 224 -0.64 10.56 -23.76
C ARG A 224 -2.09 10.92 -23.38
N LEU A 225 -2.42 10.94 -22.09
CA LEU A 225 -3.77 11.29 -21.63
C LEU A 225 -4.15 12.74 -22.00
N GLN A 226 -3.20 13.66 -21.92
CA GLN A 226 -3.40 15.04 -22.39
C GLN A 226 -3.64 15.09 -23.90
N GLY A 227 -2.90 14.28 -24.68
CA GLY A 227 -3.09 14.14 -26.13
C GLY A 227 -4.46 13.56 -26.53
N GLU A 228 -5.07 12.77 -25.64
CA GLU A 228 -6.44 12.25 -25.77
C GLU A 228 -7.52 13.30 -25.40
N GLY A 229 -7.10 14.49 -24.96
CA GLY A 229 -7.98 15.63 -24.65
C GLY A 229 -8.39 15.71 -23.18
N HIS A 230 -7.75 14.96 -22.30
CA HIS A 230 -8.02 14.98 -20.86
C HIS A 230 -7.27 16.09 -20.12
N CYS A 231 -7.90 16.61 -19.08
CA CYS A 231 -7.26 17.51 -18.12
C CYS A 231 -6.78 16.69 -16.91
N VAL A 232 -5.48 16.46 -16.86
CA VAL A 232 -4.84 15.48 -15.95
C VAL A 232 -4.27 16.15 -14.71
N ALA A 233 -4.67 15.70 -13.51
CA ALA A 233 -3.91 15.93 -12.29
C ALA A 233 -2.96 14.76 -12.05
N MET A 234 -1.72 15.03 -11.67
CA MET A 234 -0.77 14.03 -11.17
C MET A 234 -0.54 14.24 -9.68
N ILE A 235 -0.68 13.17 -8.90
CA ILE A 235 -0.38 13.17 -7.45
C ILE A 235 0.77 12.21 -7.20
N GLY A 236 1.84 12.68 -6.57
CA GLY A 236 3.02 11.90 -6.26
C GLY A 236 3.79 12.45 -5.06
N ASP A 237 4.77 11.69 -4.55
CA ASP A 237 5.64 12.08 -3.44
C ASP A 237 6.84 12.94 -3.88
N GLY A 238 7.10 13.02 -5.14
CA GLY A 238 7.88 14.04 -5.80
C GLY A 238 9.26 13.70 -6.30
N VAL A 239 10.02 12.78 -5.73
CA VAL A 239 11.41 12.54 -6.19
C VAL A 239 11.42 11.85 -7.56
N ASN A 240 10.68 10.75 -7.67
CA ASN A 240 10.59 9.97 -8.91
C ASN A 240 9.50 10.48 -9.85
N ASP A 241 8.58 11.31 -9.34
CA ASP A 241 7.40 11.80 -10.06
C ASP A 241 7.57 13.22 -10.59
N ALA A 242 8.62 13.94 -10.21
CA ALA A 242 8.84 15.33 -10.58
C ALA A 242 8.62 15.62 -12.08
N PRO A 243 9.14 14.81 -13.03
CA PRO A 243 8.86 15.06 -14.46
C PRO A 243 7.39 14.89 -14.85
N ALA A 244 6.66 14.01 -14.18
CA ALA A 244 5.23 13.78 -14.42
C ALA A 244 4.36 14.87 -13.75
N LEU A 245 4.76 15.35 -12.56
CA LEU A 245 4.12 16.46 -11.86
C LEU A 245 4.20 17.75 -12.68
N VAL A 246 5.40 18.06 -13.22
CA VAL A 246 5.60 19.24 -14.09
C VAL A 246 4.81 19.14 -15.40
N GLN A 247 4.69 17.93 -15.96
CA GLN A 247 3.97 17.69 -17.22
C GLN A 247 2.46 17.79 -17.06
N ALA A 248 1.91 17.41 -15.91
CA ALA A 248 0.47 17.41 -15.67
C ALA A 248 -0.14 18.81 -15.80
N ASN A 249 -1.45 18.88 -16.09
CA ASN A 249 -2.17 20.15 -16.04
C ASN A 249 -2.20 20.69 -14.60
N LEU A 250 -2.20 19.79 -13.61
CA LEU A 250 -2.09 20.11 -12.20
C LEU A 250 -1.18 19.09 -11.51
N GLY A 251 0.01 19.49 -11.13
CA GLY A 251 0.90 18.70 -10.28
C GLY A 251 0.56 18.90 -8.80
N ILE A 252 0.33 17.82 -8.06
CA ILE A 252 0.07 17.83 -6.62
C ILE A 252 1.13 16.98 -5.91
N ALA A 253 2.00 17.62 -5.14
CA ALA A 253 2.93 16.93 -4.27
C ALA A 253 2.25 16.56 -2.94
N ILE A 254 2.40 15.30 -2.50
CA ILE A 254 1.83 14.81 -1.25
C ILE A 254 2.93 14.53 -0.22
N GLY A 255 2.74 15.07 1.00
CA GLY A 255 3.77 15.01 2.03
C GLY A 255 4.86 16.07 1.80
N ALA A 256 5.33 16.70 2.86
CA ALA A 256 6.36 17.73 2.79
C ALA A 256 7.78 17.15 2.52
N GLY A 257 7.87 16.10 1.66
CA GLY A 257 9.01 15.17 1.67
C GLY A 257 10.30 15.67 1.05
N THR A 258 10.29 16.46 -0.02
CA THR A 258 11.53 16.94 -0.67
C THR A 258 11.33 18.29 -1.32
N ASP A 259 12.38 19.10 -1.30
CA ASP A 259 12.40 20.41 -1.97
C ASP A 259 12.07 20.27 -3.47
N VAL A 260 12.54 19.18 -4.09
CA VAL A 260 12.28 18.88 -5.52
C VAL A 260 10.79 18.67 -5.80
N ALA A 261 10.05 17.98 -4.92
CA ALA A 261 8.62 17.81 -5.07
C ALA A 261 7.87 19.12 -4.92
N VAL A 262 8.27 19.87 -3.89
CA VAL A 262 7.70 21.21 -3.64
C VAL A 262 7.91 22.11 -4.86
N ASP A 263 9.09 22.12 -5.45
CA ASP A 263 9.38 22.99 -6.60
C ASP A 263 8.62 22.57 -7.86
N SER A 264 8.43 21.27 -8.08
CA SER A 264 7.84 20.69 -9.29
C SER A 264 6.31 20.71 -9.34
N ALA A 265 5.63 20.88 -8.20
CA ALA A 265 4.18 20.81 -8.11
C ALA A 265 3.51 22.19 -8.10
N ASP A 266 2.28 22.28 -8.59
CA ASP A 266 1.41 23.46 -8.52
C ASP A 266 0.71 23.60 -7.18
N ALA A 267 0.47 22.46 -6.51
CA ALA A 267 -0.08 22.41 -5.16
C ALA A 267 0.73 21.42 -4.29
N VAL A 268 0.90 21.76 -3.02
CA VAL A 268 1.63 20.95 -2.05
C VAL A 268 0.72 20.63 -0.88
N LEU A 269 0.59 19.37 -0.56
CA LEU A 269 -0.13 18.86 0.59
C LEU A 269 0.88 18.59 1.71
N VAL A 270 0.82 19.38 2.78
CA VAL A 270 1.75 19.27 3.92
C VAL A 270 1.58 17.93 4.63
N ARG A 271 0.34 17.45 4.71
CA ARG A 271 0.05 16.12 5.21
C ARG A 271 0.11 15.09 4.10
N SER A 272 0.54 13.88 4.44
CA SER A 272 0.55 12.76 3.51
C SER A 272 -0.82 12.08 3.44
N ASP A 273 -1.89 12.87 3.18
CA ASP A 273 -3.28 12.39 3.14
C ASP A 273 -3.95 12.73 1.79
N LEU A 274 -4.46 11.70 1.11
CA LEU A 274 -5.09 11.85 -0.20
C LEU A 274 -6.43 12.61 -0.13
N LEU A 275 -7.11 12.65 1.03
CA LEU A 275 -8.29 13.48 1.25
C LEU A 275 -7.99 14.97 1.13
N ASP A 276 -6.74 15.39 1.38
CA ASP A 276 -6.33 16.77 1.16
C ASP A 276 -6.30 17.12 -0.33
N ALA A 277 -5.92 16.19 -1.21
CA ALA A 277 -6.02 16.39 -2.65
C ALA A 277 -7.47 16.57 -3.11
N VAL A 278 -8.38 15.75 -2.60
CA VAL A 278 -9.83 15.90 -2.83
C VAL A 278 -10.31 17.26 -2.36
N SER A 279 -9.89 17.68 -1.17
CA SER A 279 -10.24 18.98 -0.58
C SER A 279 -9.68 20.13 -1.37
N ALA A 280 -8.46 20.01 -1.92
CA ALA A 280 -7.85 21.01 -2.80
C ALA A 280 -8.68 21.23 -4.07
N ILE A 281 -9.10 20.15 -4.74
CA ILE A 281 -9.93 20.23 -5.95
C ILE A 281 -11.32 20.81 -5.62
N ARG A 282 -11.94 20.39 -4.51
CA ARG A 282 -13.25 20.94 -4.05
C ARG A 282 -13.15 22.44 -3.74
N LEU A 283 -12.11 22.84 -3.05
CA LEU A 283 -11.84 24.24 -2.71
C LEU A 283 -11.66 25.06 -3.98
N SER A 284 -10.87 24.59 -4.94
CA SER A 284 -10.65 25.24 -6.23
C SER A 284 -11.96 25.44 -7.00
N ARG A 285 -12.80 24.40 -7.10
CA ARG A 285 -14.13 24.49 -7.71
C ARG A 285 -15.02 25.53 -7.00
N SER A 286 -14.94 25.60 -5.67
CA SER A 286 -15.70 26.57 -4.87
C SER A 286 -15.21 28.00 -5.10
N VAL A 287 -13.89 28.22 -5.16
CA VAL A 287 -13.29 29.54 -5.45
C VAL A 287 -13.69 30.01 -6.87
N MET A 288 -13.59 29.10 -7.85
CA MET A 288 -13.96 29.44 -9.25
C MET A 288 -15.45 29.76 -9.38
N ARG A 289 -16.33 29.05 -8.67
CA ARG A 289 -17.75 29.36 -8.60
C ARG A 289 -17.97 30.75 -7.99
N ASN A 290 -17.32 31.05 -6.89
CA ASN A 290 -17.41 32.33 -6.22
C ASN A 290 -16.95 33.49 -7.13
N ILE A 291 -15.86 33.28 -7.89
CA ILE A 291 -15.37 34.27 -8.90
C ILE A 291 -16.42 34.49 -9.99
N LYS A 292 -17.01 33.42 -10.54
CA LYS A 292 -18.06 33.49 -11.56
C LYS A 292 -19.31 34.22 -11.04
N GLU A 293 -19.74 33.93 -9.81
CA GLU A 293 -20.84 34.64 -9.15
C GLU A 293 -20.54 36.14 -9.00
N ASN A 294 -19.34 36.48 -8.53
CA ASN A 294 -18.92 37.86 -8.38
C ASN A 294 -18.88 38.63 -9.71
N LEU A 295 -18.38 38.00 -10.77
CA LEU A 295 -18.34 38.56 -12.11
C LEU A 295 -19.76 38.76 -12.66
N PHE A 296 -20.63 37.76 -12.51
CA PHE A 296 -22.03 37.85 -12.92
C PHE A 296 -22.72 39.07 -12.30
N TRP A 297 -22.66 39.25 -10.99
CA TRP A 297 -23.26 40.37 -10.31
C TRP A 297 -22.61 41.68 -10.68
N ALA A 298 -21.29 41.70 -10.84
CA ALA A 298 -20.56 42.91 -11.28
C ALA A 298 -20.99 43.38 -12.68
N PHE A 299 -21.26 42.49 -13.62
CA PHE A 299 -21.77 42.83 -14.95
C PHE A 299 -23.26 43.13 -14.91
N PHE A 300 -24.05 42.40 -14.17
CA PHE A 300 -25.50 42.50 -14.17
C PHE A 300 -25.99 43.91 -13.77
N TYR A 301 -25.46 44.47 -12.66
CA TYR A 301 -25.86 45.82 -12.26
C TYR A 301 -25.38 46.89 -13.26
N ASN A 302 -24.26 46.70 -13.93
CA ASN A 302 -23.77 47.62 -14.95
C ASN A 302 -24.65 47.58 -16.22
N VAL A 303 -25.07 46.40 -16.65
CA VAL A 303 -26.00 46.23 -17.80
C VAL A 303 -27.33 46.96 -17.54
N ILE A 304 -27.80 47.00 -16.31
CA ILE A 304 -28.99 47.77 -15.94
C ILE A 304 -28.67 49.29 -15.73
N GLY A 305 -27.58 49.56 -15.00
CA GLY A 305 -27.22 50.91 -14.58
C GLY A 305 -26.80 51.84 -15.72
N ILE A 306 -26.05 51.31 -16.69
CA ILE A 306 -25.56 52.12 -17.82
C ILE A 306 -26.73 52.67 -18.69
N PRO A 307 -27.73 51.87 -19.12
CA PRO A 307 -28.89 52.43 -19.87
C PRO A 307 -29.70 53.41 -19.03
N LEU A 308 -29.87 53.16 -17.72
CA LEU A 308 -30.55 54.10 -16.83
C LEU A 308 -29.81 55.42 -16.71
N ALA A 309 -28.48 55.37 -16.57
CA ALA A 309 -27.63 56.56 -16.53
C ALA A 309 -27.64 57.31 -17.87
N ALA A 310 -27.72 56.61 -19.00
CA ALA A 310 -27.87 57.21 -20.35
C ALA A 310 -29.25 57.80 -20.56
N GLY A 311 -30.21 57.69 -19.64
CA GLY A 311 -31.48 58.33 -19.69
C GLY A 311 -32.54 57.58 -20.52
N VAL A 312 -32.41 56.28 -20.75
CA VAL A 312 -33.37 55.45 -21.51
C VAL A 312 -34.80 55.54 -20.94
N LEU A 313 -34.96 55.70 -19.62
CA LEU A 313 -36.27 55.86 -18.97
C LEU A 313 -36.71 57.33 -18.83
N TYR A 314 -35.88 58.31 -19.27
CA TYR A 314 -36.21 59.73 -19.14
C TYR A 314 -37.37 60.13 -20.00
N PRO A 315 -37.48 59.75 -21.32
CA PRO A 315 -38.60 60.11 -22.14
C PRO A 315 -39.96 59.61 -21.69
N SER A 316 -39.99 58.41 -21.09
CA SER A 316 -41.22 57.69 -20.70
C SER A 316 -41.64 57.89 -19.23
N LEU A 317 -40.68 58.00 -18.31
CA LEU A 317 -40.95 58.05 -16.87
C LEU A 317 -40.32 59.24 -16.15
N GLY A 318 -39.58 60.11 -16.85
CA GLY A 318 -38.92 61.28 -16.26
C GLY A 318 -37.78 60.95 -15.28
N ILE A 319 -37.33 59.67 -15.23
CA ILE A 319 -36.35 59.15 -14.26
C ILE A 319 -34.94 59.43 -14.83
N LYS A 320 -34.14 60.21 -14.09
CA LYS A 320 -32.69 60.35 -14.29
C LYS A 320 -31.93 59.70 -13.14
N LEU A 321 -30.91 58.92 -13.46
CA LEU A 321 -29.98 58.42 -12.44
C LEU A 321 -29.07 59.55 -11.97
N SER A 322 -29.13 59.89 -10.69
CA SER A 322 -28.20 60.89 -10.14
C SER A 322 -26.78 60.27 -9.98
N PRO A 323 -25.71 61.08 -10.18
CA PRO A 323 -24.33 60.62 -9.98
C PRO A 323 -24.09 60.04 -8.58
N MET A 324 -24.78 60.53 -7.55
CA MET A 324 -24.71 59.99 -6.20
C MET A 324 -25.24 58.56 -6.08
N ILE A 325 -26.37 58.27 -6.75
CA ILE A 325 -26.94 56.89 -6.77
C ILE A 325 -25.99 55.96 -7.50
N GLY A 326 -25.36 56.40 -8.61
CA GLY A 326 -24.35 55.65 -9.33
C GLY A 326 -23.12 55.32 -8.45
N ALA A 327 -22.60 56.33 -7.76
CA ALA A 327 -21.48 56.16 -6.82
C ALA A 327 -21.83 55.22 -5.65
N ALA A 328 -23.02 55.35 -5.09
CA ALA A 328 -23.49 54.44 -4.01
C ALA A 328 -23.64 53.00 -4.49
N ALA A 329 -24.18 52.78 -5.71
CA ALA A 329 -24.30 51.45 -6.31
C ALA A 329 -22.93 50.78 -6.54
N MET A 330 -21.93 51.54 -7.02
CA MET A 330 -20.56 51.06 -7.18
C MET A 330 -19.92 50.64 -5.82
N SER A 331 -20.09 51.48 -4.80
CA SER A 331 -19.57 51.19 -3.46
C SER A 331 -20.24 49.94 -2.86
N LEU A 332 -21.57 49.81 -2.99
CA LEU A 332 -22.32 48.66 -2.52
C LEU A 332 -21.92 47.38 -3.25
N SER A 333 -21.72 47.44 -4.57
CA SER A 333 -21.22 46.31 -5.36
C SER A 333 -19.87 45.81 -4.85
N SER A 334 -18.93 46.70 -4.54
CA SER A 334 -17.63 46.32 -4.00
C SER A 334 -17.76 45.62 -2.65
N VAL A 335 -18.63 46.10 -1.77
CA VAL A 335 -18.92 45.47 -0.48
C VAL A 335 -19.54 44.08 -0.68
N CYS A 336 -20.51 43.92 -1.56
CA CYS A 336 -21.14 42.63 -1.86
C CYS A 336 -20.14 41.59 -2.37
N VAL A 337 -19.23 41.99 -3.28
CA VAL A 337 -18.17 41.11 -3.80
C VAL A 337 -17.23 40.64 -2.70
N VAL A 338 -16.81 41.54 -1.81
CA VAL A 338 -15.93 41.20 -0.69
C VAL A 338 -16.67 40.24 0.30
N LEU A 339 -17.90 40.54 0.64
CA LEU A 339 -18.71 39.70 1.53
C LEU A 339 -18.94 38.30 0.92
N ASN A 340 -19.22 38.21 -0.37
CA ASN A 340 -19.35 36.91 -1.04
C ASN A 340 -18.03 36.13 -1.04
N ALA A 341 -16.89 36.80 -1.30
CA ALA A 341 -15.59 36.15 -1.22
C ALA A 341 -15.26 35.64 0.21
N LEU A 342 -15.63 36.40 1.23
CA LEU A 342 -15.44 36.03 2.63
C LEU A 342 -16.21 34.74 3.03
N ARG A 343 -17.28 34.36 2.31
CA ARG A 343 -17.97 33.08 2.53
C ARG A 343 -17.04 31.87 2.37
N LEU A 344 -15.98 31.99 1.57
CA LEU A 344 -14.98 30.93 1.40
C LEU A 344 -14.23 30.60 2.69
N ARG A 345 -14.21 31.49 3.68
CA ARG A 345 -13.63 31.19 5.03
C ARG A 345 -14.37 30.05 5.74
N PHE A 346 -15.65 29.86 5.42
CA PHE A 346 -16.49 28.83 6.02
C PHE A 346 -16.50 27.54 5.19
N PHE A 347 -15.66 27.44 4.15
CA PHE A 347 -15.54 26.23 3.37
C PHE A 347 -15.09 25.09 4.28
N ALA A 348 -15.90 24.02 4.33
CA ALA A 348 -15.58 22.85 5.13
C ALA A 348 -14.51 21.99 4.41
N ILE A 349 -13.35 21.91 5.02
CA ILE A 349 -12.32 20.95 4.66
C ILE A 349 -12.55 19.76 5.57
N GLU A 350 -13.11 18.69 5.01
CA GLU A 350 -13.43 17.48 5.76
C GLU A 350 -12.13 16.70 5.97
N HIS A 351 -11.74 16.60 7.22
CA HIS A 351 -10.80 15.61 7.69
C HIS A 351 -11.62 14.59 8.45
N GLU A 352 -11.82 13.41 7.89
CA GLU A 352 -12.21 12.30 8.75
C GLU A 352 -11.07 12.12 9.77
N PRO A 353 -11.40 12.15 11.08
CA PRO A 353 -10.40 11.77 12.07
C PRO A 353 -10.00 10.34 11.72
N VAL A 354 -8.77 10.17 11.24
CA VAL A 354 -8.17 8.85 11.11
C VAL A 354 -8.25 8.26 12.51
N ARG A 355 -9.19 7.32 12.74
CA ARG A 355 -9.07 6.42 13.87
C ARG A 355 -7.69 5.81 13.70
N GLN A 356 -6.79 6.16 14.59
CA GLN A 356 -5.59 5.36 14.79
C GLN A 356 -6.11 4.02 15.31
N GLU A 357 -6.51 3.15 14.38
CA GLU A 357 -6.58 1.74 14.70
C GLU A 357 -5.17 1.39 15.16
N GLU A 358 -5.06 0.99 16.42
CA GLU A 358 -3.81 0.44 16.95
C GLU A 358 -3.34 -0.57 15.89
N ARG A 359 -2.19 -0.26 15.29
CA ARG A 359 -1.61 -1.10 14.24
C ARG A 359 -1.40 -2.47 14.87
N THR A 360 -2.27 -3.42 14.55
CA THR A 360 -1.97 -4.81 14.87
C THR A 360 -0.65 -5.14 14.20
N PRO A 361 0.34 -5.63 14.94
CA PRO A 361 1.60 -6.07 14.35
C PRO A 361 1.29 -6.99 13.18
N ILE A 362 1.88 -6.73 12.01
CA ILE A 362 1.69 -7.59 10.84
C ILE A 362 2.36 -8.92 11.19
N GLU A 363 1.55 -9.94 11.38
CA GLU A 363 2.04 -11.30 11.58
C GLU A 363 2.57 -11.80 10.23
N VAL A 364 3.89 -12.03 10.15
CA VAL A 364 4.53 -12.52 8.93
C VAL A 364 4.13 -13.97 8.71
N MET A 365 3.48 -14.22 7.58
CA MET A 365 3.05 -15.57 7.19
C MET A 365 4.26 -16.40 6.75
N ILE A 366 4.58 -17.48 7.46
CA ILE A 366 5.63 -18.42 7.07
C ILE A 366 4.98 -19.66 6.46
N SER A 367 5.28 -19.95 5.20
CA SER A 367 4.68 -21.05 4.43
C SER A 367 5.71 -21.66 3.47
N PRO A 368 6.36 -22.77 3.80
CA PRO A 368 7.37 -23.39 2.94
C PRO A 368 6.81 -23.79 1.57
N ILE A 369 7.60 -23.61 0.52
CA ILE A 369 7.31 -24.18 -0.80
C ILE A 369 7.89 -25.60 -0.81
N VAL A 370 7.02 -26.61 -0.90
CA VAL A 370 7.43 -28.00 -1.11
C VAL A 370 7.58 -28.19 -2.61
N PRO A 371 8.80 -28.46 -3.15
CA PRO A 371 8.96 -28.78 -4.56
C PRO A 371 8.12 -30.02 -4.91
N ALA A 372 7.32 -29.94 -5.96
CA ALA A 372 6.66 -31.13 -6.47
C ALA A 372 7.74 -32.17 -6.84
N MET A 373 7.68 -33.35 -6.27
CA MET A 373 8.56 -34.48 -6.62
C MET A 373 8.13 -35.07 -7.97
N ASP A 374 8.10 -34.26 -9.02
CA ASP A 374 7.88 -34.71 -10.39
C ASP A 374 9.24 -35.00 -11.04
N GLY A 375 9.66 -36.25 -10.99
CA GLY A 375 10.85 -36.69 -11.75
C GLY A 375 11.57 -37.94 -11.30
N ILE A 376 11.12 -38.65 -10.23
CA ILE A 376 11.78 -39.90 -9.79
C ILE A 376 10.85 -41.12 -9.91
N ARG A 377 9.83 -41.09 -10.75
CA ARG A 377 8.95 -42.25 -10.97
C ARG A 377 9.23 -43.04 -12.24
N GLN A 378 10.31 -42.78 -12.99
CA GLN A 378 10.57 -43.51 -14.22
C GLN A 378 11.92 -44.24 -14.35
N SER A 379 12.66 -44.47 -13.25
CA SER A 379 13.88 -45.30 -13.36
C SER A 379 14.10 -46.31 -12.22
N MET A 380 13.04 -46.73 -11.52
CA MET A 380 13.14 -47.81 -10.50
C MET A 380 11.96 -48.77 -10.54
N THR A 381 11.63 -49.28 -11.74
CA THR A 381 11.02 -50.62 -11.89
C THR A 381 12.12 -51.52 -12.38
N ASP A 382 12.88 -52.06 -11.46
CA ASP A 382 13.49 -53.36 -11.37
C ASP A 382 14.66 -53.30 -10.39
N SER A 383 14.42 -53.70 -9.18
CA SER A 383 15.26 -54.51 -8.32
C SER A 383 14.86 -54.39 -6.85
N SER A 384 14.42 -55.55 -6.32
CA SER A 384 14.38 -55.89 -4.88
C SER A 384 13.41 -55.07 -3.97
N ALA A 385 12.23 -55.71 -3.82
CA ALA A 385 11.44 -55.67 -2.59
C ALA A 385 12.30 -56.15 -1.40
N ALA A 386 12.74 -55.21 -0.56
CA ALA A 386 13.09 -55.48 0.83
C ALA A 386 13.25 -54.17 1.60
N GLN A 387 12.28 -53.90 2.48
CA GLN A 387 12.40 -53.18 3.73
C GLN A 387 13.18 -51.85 3.79
N ARG A 388 12.45 -50.73 3.83
CA ARG A 388 12.55 -49.70 4.87
C ARG A 388 11.22 -48.93 4.98
N LYS A 389 10.42 -49.25 6.02
CA LYS A 389 9.38 -48.35 6.54
C LYS A 389 10.12 -47.15 7.14
N GLU A 390 10.02 -45.98 6.53
CA GLU A 390 10.33 -44.71 7.20
C GLU A 390 9.16 -44.42 8.14
N ASP A 391 9.43 -44.44 9.47
CA ASP A 391 8.49 -44.13 10.53
C ASP A 391 8.12 -42.63 10.39
N ILE A 392 6.84 -42.33 10.14
CA ILE A 392 6.29 -41.01 10.26
C ILE A 392 6.15 -40.70 11.74
N ILE A 393 7.08 -39.94 12.28
CA ILE A 393 7.06 -39.47 13.67
C ILE A 393 6.11 -38.26 13.75
N MET A 394 4.98 -38.42 14.47
CA MET A 394 4.01 -37.38 14.74
C MET A 394 3.98 -37.01 16.21
N GLU A 395 4.18 -35.74 16.57
CA GLU A 395 3.97 -35.27 17.93
C GLU A 395 2.48 -34.96 18.14
N LYS A 396 1.88 -35.56 19.18
CA LYS A 396 0.48 -35.34 19.58
C LYS A 396 0.40 -34.80 20.99
N THR A 397 -0.46 -33.80 21.20
CA THR A 397 -0.80 -33.29 22.54
C THR A 397 -2.27 -33.57 22.81
N ILE A 398 -2.57 -34.14 23.96
CA ILE A 398 -3.92 -34.47 24.42
C ILE A 398 -4.20 -33.83 25.79
N THR A 399 -5.44 -33.48 26.05
CA THR A 399 -5.88 -33.00 27.37
C THR A 399 -6.34 -34.16 28.21
N ILE A 400 -6.01 -34.17 29.50
CA ILE A 400 -6.36 -35.24 30.43
C ILE A 400 -7.04 -34.66 31.65
N LYS A 401 -8.24 -35.14 31.94
CA LYS A 401 -8.99 -34.78 33.14
C LYS A 401 -8.78 -35.77 34.26
N GLY A 402 -8.84 -35.29 35.51
CA GLY A 402 -8.73 -36.14 36.70
C GLY A 402 -7.32 -36.18 37.32
N MET A 403 -6.31 -35.51 36.75
CA MET A 403 -4.99 -35.42 37.37
C MET A 403 -4.99 -34.38 38.49
N THR A 404 -4.66 -34.78 39.72
CA THR A 404 -4.66 -33.88 40.89
C THR A 404 -3.35 -33.88 41.69
N CYS A 405 -2.43 -34.78 41.39
CA CYS A 405 -1.17 -34.91 42.16
C CYS A 405 0.00 -35.43 41.29
N PRO A 406 1.26 -35.24 41.72
CA PRO A 406 2.44 -35.74 41.00
C PRO A 406 2.47 -37.25 40.72
N ASN A 407 1.77 -38.07 41.54
CA ASN A 407 1.63 -39.49 41.28
C ASN A 407 0.73 -39.79 40.08
N CYS A 408 -0.28 -38.95 39.83
CA CYS A 408 -1.13 -39.02 38.63
C CYS A 408 -0.30 -38.88 37.36
N VAL A 409 0.65 -37.93 37.33
CA VAL A 409 1.58 -37.72 36.22
C VAL A 409 2.35 -39.00 35.89
N LYS A 410 2.88 -39.72 36.92
CA LYS A 410 3.61 -40.96 36.72
C LYS A 410 2.73 -42.10 36.17
N HIS A 411 1.46 -42.16 36.61
CA HIS A 411 0.53 -43.19 36.14
C HIS A 411 0.15 -42.94 34.67
N VAL A 412 -0.17 -41.70 34.32
CA VAL A 412 -0.49 -41.31 32.92
C VAL A 412 0.73 -41.51 32.01
N THR A 413 1.92 -41.08 32.43
CA THR A 413 3.16 -41.33 31.68
C THR A 413 3.38 -42.81 31.41
N LYS A 414 3.21 -43.65 32.43
CA LYS A 414 3.38 -45.11 32.30
C LYS A 414 2.34 -45.72 31.37
N ALA A 415 1.06 -45.30 31.46
CA ALA A 415 -0.02 -45.79 30.63
C ALA A 415 0.21 -45.45 29.13
N LEU A 416 0.55 -44.22 28.83
CA LEU A 416 0.82 -43.79 27.47
C LEU A 416 2.12 -44.38 26.90
N SER A 417 3.19 -44.50 27.70
CA SER A 417 4.45 -45.13 27.28
C SER A 417 4.32 -46.64 27.06
N GLY A 418 3.26 -47.28 27.58
CA GLY A 418 2.96 -48.69 27.34
C GLY A 418 2.25 -48.98 26.02
N MET A 419 1.84 -47.96 25.28
CA MET A 419 1.16 -48.11 24.00
C MET A 419 2.16 -48.34 22.86
N GLU A 420 1.84 -49.29 21.98
CA GLU A 420 2.68 -49.63 20.84
C GLU A 420 2.73 -48.43 19.85
N GLY A 421 3.95 -47.94 19.59
CA GLY A 421 4.20 -46.81 18.69
C GLY A 421 4.20 -45.44 19.37
N VAL A 422 4.16 -45.36 20.70
CA VAL A 422 4.28 -44.13 21.50
C VAL A 422 5.69 -44.05 22.13
N SER A 423 6.32 -42.91 22.00
CA SER A 423 7.61 -42.59 22.64
C SER A 423 7.60 -41.13 23.16
N ASP A 424 8.62 -40.76 23.93
CA ASP A 424 8.87 -39.40 24.42
C ASP A 424 7.66 -38.73 25.12
N VAL A 425 7.01 -39.49 26.03
CA VAL A 425 5.82 -39.00 26.75
C VAL A 425 6.21 -37.99 27.83
N SER A 426 5.67 -36.77 27.71
CA SER A 426 5.78 -35.69 28.67
C SER A 426 4.39 -35.26 29.17
N VAL A 427 4.17 -35.29 30.49
CA VAL A 427 2.87 -34.96 31.11
C VAL A 427 3.00 -33.73 32.00
N SER A 428 2.17 -32.71 31.76
CA SER A 428 2.09 -31.50 32.58
C SER A 428 0.87 -31.53 33.49
N LEU A 429 1.10 -31.47 34.79
CA LEU A 429 0.02 -31.40 35.80
C LEU A 429 -0.68 -30.03 35.76
N GLU A 430 0.10 -28.94 35.60
CA GLU A 430 -0.45 -27.58 35.59
C GLU A 430 -1.34 -27.30 34.35
N ALA A 431 -0.92 -27.77 33.18
CA ALA A 431 -1.67 -27.64 31.95
C ALA A 431 -2.76 -28.69 31.77
N GLY A 432 -2.73 -29.77 32.54
CA GLY A 432 -3.63 -30.91 32.37
C GLY A 432 -3.46 -31.61 31.01
N THR A 433 -2.24 -31.63 30.45
CA THR A 433 -1.96 -32.16 29.11
C THR A 433 -0.85 -33.20 29.11
N ALA A 434 -0.89 -34.10 28.12
CA ALA A 434 0.22 -34.98 27.79
C ALA A 434 0.63 -34.80 26.34
N THR A 435 1.94 -34.67 26.10
CA THR A 435 2.55 -34.62 24.78
C THR A 435 3.40 -35.85 24.57
N PHE A 436 3.27 -36.50 23.43
CA PHE A 436 4.02 -37.72 23.09
C PHE A 436 4.26 -37.82 21.59
N THR A 437 5.26 -38.60 21.23
CA THR A 437 5.61 -38.89 19.85
C THR A 437 5.00 -40.22 19.43
N ALA A 438 4.29 -40.25 18.31
CA ALA A 438 3.67 -41.47 17.77
C ALA A 438 4.27 -41.84 16.42
N SER A 439 4.67 -43.12 16.26
CA SER A 439 5.18 -43.69 14.99
C SER A 439 4.07 -44.12 14.03
N ARG A 440 2.80 -44.01 14.45
CA ARG A 440 1.59 -44.26 13.66
C ARG A 440 0.45 -43.35 14.12
N ASP A 441 -0.57 -43.18 13.31
CA ASP A 441 -1.78 -42.47 13.77
C ASP A 441 -2.53 -43.34 14.80
N ILE A 442 -2.65 -42.79 16.04
CA ILE A 442 -3.34 -43.47 17.15
C ILE A 442 -4.75 -42.86 17.23
N PRO A 443 -5.81 -43.69 17.07
CA PRO A 443 -7.18 -43.22 17.19
C PRO A 443 -7.47 -42.69 18.61
N ALA A 444 -8.30 -41.68 18.71
CA ALA A 444 -8.69 -41.07 19.99
C ALA A 444 -9.42 -42.09 20.90
N ALA A 445 -10.09 -43.08 20.33
CA ALA A 445 -10.73 -44.17 21.07
C ALA A 445 -9.72 -45.07 21.83
N ASP A 446 -8.56 -45.35 21.24
CA ASP A 446 -7.51 -46.17 21.87
C ASP A 446 -6.82 -45.40 23.01
N LEU A 447 -6.61 -44.08 22.81
CA LEU A 447 -6.08 -43.19 23.85
C LEU A 447 -7.06 -43.08 25.03
N ALA A 448 -8.37 -42.92 24.73
CA ALA A 448 -9.41 -42.87 25.77
C ALA A 448 -9.48 -44.16 26.56
N ALA A 449 -9.41 -45.33 25.91
CA ALA A 449 -9.47 -46.64 26.59
C ALA A 449 -8.27 -46.86 27.55
N VAL A 450 -7.05 -46.46 27.14
CA VAL A 450 -5.84 -46.60 27.97
C VAL A 450 -5.85 -45.62 29.15
N LEU A 451 -6.40 -44.41 28.96
CA LEU A 451 -6.53 -43.43 30.03
C LEU A 451 -7.63 -43.82 31.03
N ASP A 452 -8.76 -44.36 30.57
CA ASP A 452 -9.87 -44.84 31.39
C ASP A 452 -9.43 -46.02 32.28
N ASP A 453 -8.66 -47.00 31.73
CA ASP A 453 -8.06 -48.10 32.49
C ASP A 453 -7.07 -47.60 33.55
N ALA A 454 -6.42 -46.47 33.32
CA ALA A 454 -5.57 -45.80 34.29
C ALA A 454 -6.32 -44.92 35.30
N GLY A 455 -7.64 -44.73 35.13
CA GLY A 455 -8.52 -43.93 36.00
C GLY A 455 -8.56 -42.44 35.63
N TYR A 456 -8.34 -42.08 34.37
CA TYR A 456 -8.34 -40.71 33.86
C TYR A 456 -9.21 -40.59 32.60
N GLU A 457 -9.76 -39.39 32.34
CA GLU A 457 -10.58 -39.14 31.15
C GLU A 457 -9.81 -38.33 30.10
N LEU A 458 -9.96 -38.70 28.82
CA LEU A 458 -9.50 -37.90 27.69
C LEU A 458 -10.41 -36.65 27.58
N GLY A 459 -9.78 -35.49 27.60
CA GLY A 459 -10.49 -34.20 27.66
C GLY A 459 -10.80 -33.55 26.33
#